data_2468deecddf016a88a2acd34fb848c3c
#
_entry.id   2468deecddf016a88a2acd34fb848c3c
#
_cell.length_a   1.000
_cell.length_b   1.000
_cell.length_c   1.000
_cell.angle_alpha   90.00
_cell.angle_beta   90.00
_cell.angle_gamma   90.00
#
_symmetry.space_group_name_H-M   'P 1'
#
loop_
_entity.id
_entity.type
_entity.pdbx_description
1 polymer ?
#
loop_
_entity_poly.entity_id
_entity_poly.type
_entity_poly.pdbx_seq_one_letter_code
_entity_poly.pdbx_strand_id
1 'polypeptide(L)'
;ADAAVIVVSGKAGVEVGTEKAWELCDKYKLPRMVYVTEMDVDDASFRQVVQDLTDRYGKVIAPHFQPIRENEKLVGYVNVIKNAARRYTGVGQREECEIPEYCKPNLEIYRDKLLEAVAETSEAFMERYFDGDEFSVEEIRSAMRTEVMDGDIVPVAMGSNIQAQGVANLLSDIVRFFPSPDNRSCAGINRKTNEIFEGNYDFAKAKSAYVFKTMVDPFIGKYSFIKVCFGVLKGDDTLYKEYMIHEPAL
;
A
#
# COMPACT_ATOMS: atom_id res chain seq x y z
N ALA A 1 4.64 -6.04 10.77
CA ALA A 1 4.42 -5.57 9.42
C ALA A 1 5.17 -4.28 9.19
N ASP A 2 5.53 -3.97 7.94
CA ASP A 2 6.28 -2.76 7.59
C ASP A 2 5.44 -1.81 6.74
N ALA A 3 4.31 -2.30 6.24
CA ALA A 3 3.28 -1.56 5.54
C ALA A 3 1.97 -2.37 5.56
N ALA A 4 0.86 -1.75 5.18
CA ALA A 4 -0.44 -2.39 5.16
C ALA A 4 -1.22 -2.06 3.87
N VAL A 5 -1.84 -3.08 3.30
CA VAL A 5 -2.90 -2.89 2.30
C VAL A 5 -4.23 -3.14 2.99
N ILE A 6 -5.03 -2.10 3.14
CA ILE A 6 -6.37 -2.18 3.72
C ILE A 6 -7.36 -2.48 2.58
N VAL A 7 -7.97 -3.65 2.63
CA VAL A 7 -8.91 -4.08 1.59
C VAL A 7 -10.33 -3.70 2.00
N VAL A 8 -11.03 -3.00 1.12
CA VAL A 8 -12.40 -2.52 1.32
C VAL A 8 -13.28 -3.04 0.20
N SER A 9 -14.47 -3.54 0.54
CA SER A 9 -15.44 -3.95 -0.47
C SER A 9 -16.02 -2.74 -1.20
N GLY A 10 -16.05 -2.77 -2.52
CA GLY A 10 -16.70 -1.75 -3.35
C GLY A 10 -18.22 -1.68 -3.16
N LYS A 11 -18.82 -2.75 -2.65
CA LYS A 11 -20.26 -2.85 -2.37
C LYS A 11 -20.58 -2.52 -0.90
N ALA A 12 -19.85 -3.12 0.05
CA ALA A 12 -20.13 -2.93 1.47
C ALA A 12 -19.57 -1.59 2.01
N GLY A 13 -18.52 -1.04 1.37
CA GLY A 13 -17.89 0.19 1.83
C GLY A 13 -16.99 -0.01 3.05
N VAL A 14 -16.86 1.03 3.86
CA VAL A 14 -16.04 1.04 5.07
C VAL A 14 -16.74 0.29 6.19
N GLU A 15 -16.10 -0.75 6.71
CA GLU A 15 -16.59 -1.61 7.77
C GLU A 15 -15.69 -1.56 9.01
N VAL A 16 -16.12 -2.16 10.11
CA VAL A 16 -15.37 -2.25 11.37
C VAL A 16 -13.95 -2.82 11.18
N GLY A 17 -13.77 -3.76 10.23
CA GLY A 17 -12.46 -4.31 9.88
C GLY A 17 -11.52 -3.26 9.31
N THR A 18 -12.04 -2.35 8.49
CA THR A 18 -11.32 -1.22 7.92
C THR A 18 -10.86 -0.25 9.02
N GLU A 19 -11.76 0.11 9.93
CA GLU A 19 -11.48 1.02 11.04
C GLU A 19 -10.38 0.46 11.96
N LYS A 20 -10.50 -0.81 12.36
CA LYS A 20 -9.48 -1.48 13.17
C LYS A 20 -8.12 -1.57 12.48
N ALA A 21 -8.10 -1.86 11.18
CA ALA A 21 -6.86 -1.88 10.41
C ALA A 21 -6.21 -0.49 10.35
N TRP A 22 -7.03 0.54 10.19
CA TRP A 22 -6.59 1.92 10.18
C TRP A 22 -5.98 2.34 11.52
N GLU A 23 -6.68 2.11 12.64
CA GLU A 23 -6.20 2.37 13.99
C GLU A 23 -4.85 1.66 14.28
N LEU A 24 -4.69 0.41 13.82
CA LEU A 24 -3.43 -0.31 13.95
C LEU A 24 -2.31 0.34 13.13
N CYS A 25 -2.61 0.83 11.93
CA CYS A 25 -1.63 1.56 11.13
C CYS A 25 -1.21 2.86 11.83
N ASP A 26 -2.13 3.60 12.41
CA ASP A 26 -1.83 4.82 13.18
C ASP A 26 -0.99 4.50 14.41
N LYS A 27 -1.40 3.49 15.18
CA LYS A 27 -0.70 3.07 16.40
C LYS A 27 0.76 2.68 16.13
N TYR A 28 1.02 1.98 15.03
CA TYR A 28 2.35 1.47 14.69
C TYR A 28 3.07 2.32 13.63
N LYS A 29 2.49 3.45 13.24
CA LYS A 29 3.02 4.35 12.20
C LYS A 29 3.39 3.60 10.93
N LEU A 30 2.45 2.76 10.46
CA LEU A 30 2.67 1.95 9.25
C LEU A 30 2.21 2.73 8.01
N PRO A 31 3.07 2.82 6.98
CA PRO A 31 2.64 3.18 5.65
C PRO A 31 1.49 2.29 5.21
N ARG A 32 0.48 2.88 4.57
CA ARG A 32 -0.71 2.13 4.15
C ARG A 32 -1.23 2.59 2.81
N MET A 33 -1.98 1.73 2.17
CA MET A 33 -2.81 2.05 1.02
C MET A 33 -4.15 1.33 1.15
N VAL A 34 -5.18 1.84 0.50
CA VAL A 34 -6.49 1.20 0.41
C VAL A 34 -6.62 0.54 -0.97
N TYR A 35 -7.14 -0.67 -0.98
CA TYR A 35 -7.53 -1.37 -2.20
C TYR A 35 -9.01 -1.70 -2.17
N VAL A 36 -9.77 -1.04 -3.05
CA VAL A 36 -11.20 -1.28 -3.20
C VAL A 36 -11.40 -2.46 -4.13
N THR A 37 -11.83 -3.58 -3.57
CA THR A 37 -12.09 -4.83 -4.31
C THR A 37 -13.56 -4.97 -4.69
N GLU A 38 -13.91 -6.08 -5.36
CA GLU A 38 -15.30 -6.37 -5.78
C GLU A 38 -15.89 -5.31 -6.72
N MET A 39 -15.05 -4.67 -7.54
CA MET A 39 -15.52 -3.67 -8.48
C MET A 39 -16.27 -4.27 -9.69
N ASP A 40 -16.34 -5.59 -9.78
CA ASP A 40 -17.05 -6.36 -10.79
C ASP A 40 -18.46 -6.79 -10.37
N VAL A 41 -18.86 -6.55 -9.12
CA VAL A 41 -20.20 -6.88 -8.64
C VAL A 41 -21.18 -5.71 -8.85
N ASP A 42 -22.46 -6.04 -8.93
CA ASP A 42 -23.54 -5.05 -9.01
C ASP A 42 -23.56 -4.21 -7.73
N ASP A 43 -23.96 -2.95 -7.86
CA ASP A 43 -24.00 -1.94 -6.79
C ASP A 43 -22.63 -1.54 -6.20
N ALA A 44 -21.52 -2.04 -6.73
CA ALA A 44 -20.20 -1.56 -6.29
C ALA A 44 -19.98 -0.10 -6.71
N SER A 45 -19.59 0.75 -5.78
CA SER A 45 -19.36 2.18 -6.02
C SER A 45 -18.03 2.66 -5.45
N PHE A 46 -17.03 2.75 -6.32
CA PHE A 46 -15.72 3.32 -5.95
C PHE A 46 -15.86 4.74 -5.41
N ARG A 47 -16.68 5.57 -6.05
CA ARG A 47 -16.92 6.95 -5.63
C ARG A 47 -17.47 7.03 -4.20
N GLN A 48 -18.45 6.18 -3.87
CA GLN A 48 -19.03 6.17 -2.52
C GLN A 48 -17.99 5.74 -1.49
N VAL A 49 -17.20 4.70 -1.77
CA VAL A 49 -16.13 4.24 -0.87
C VAL A 49 -15.10 5.34 -0.66
N VAL A 50 -14.65 6.03 -1.71
CA VAL A 50 -13.72 7.16 -1.60
C VAL A 50 -14.32 8.30 -0.78
N GLN A 51 -15.61 8.60 -0.95
CA GLN A 51 -16.28 9.62 -0.16
C GLN A 51 -16.34 9.21 1.32
N ASP A 52 -16.75 7.99 1.64
CA ASP A 52 -16.81 7.47 3.01
C ASP A 52 -15.45 7.49 3.71
N LEU A 53 -14.39 7.11 2.97
CA LEU A 53 -13.01 7.20 3.46
C LEU A 53 -12.61 8.66 3.71
N THR A 54 -12.94 9.57 2.79
CA THR A 54 -12.60 10.99 2.92
C THR A 54 -13.35 11.64 4.10
N ASP A 55 -14.62 11.31 4.29
CA ASP A 55 -15.42 11.83 5.40
C ASP A 55 -14.89 11.38 6.77
N ARG A 56 -14.31 10.17 6.84
CA ARG A 56 -13.75 9.61 8.08
C ARG A 56 -12.30 10.00 8.35
N TYR A 57 -11.47 10.01 7.32
CA TYR A 57 -10.01 10.13 7.46
C TYR A 57 -9.44 11.41 6.84
N GLY A 58 -10.29 12.21 6.19
CA GLY A 58 -9.92 13.53 5.70
C GLY A 58 -9.14 13.52 4.38
N LYS A 59 -8.37 14.58 4.20
CA LYS A 59 -7.67 14.90 2.94
C LYS A 59 -6.52 13.95 2.58
N VAL A 60 -6.08 13.10 3.51
CA VAL A 60 -5.02 12.10 3.24
C VAL A 60 -5.44 11.05 2.19
N ILE A 61 -6.73 10.91 1.91
CA ILE A 61 -7.26 9.95 0.94
C ILE A 61 -6.99 10.43 -0.49
N ALA A 62 -6.13 9.70 -1.20
CA ALA A 62 -5.66 10.05 -2.54
C ALA A 62 -5.99 8.93 -3.57
N PRO A 63 -7.17 8.97 -4.21
CA PRO A 63 -7.48 8.06 -5.30
C PRO A 63 -6.55 8.32 -6.49
N HIS A 64 -5.76 7.29 -6.88
CA HIS A 64 -4.87 7.40 -8.03
C HIS A 64 -5.26 6.48 -9.20
N PHE A 65 -6.37 5.77 -9.03
CA PHE A 65 -7.10 5.09 -10.09
C PHE A 65 -8.59 5.40 -9.98
N GLN A 66 -9.28 5.40 -11.11
CA GLN A 66 -10.72 5.52 -11.22
C GLN A 66 -11.24 4.38 -12.11
N PRO A 67 -12.30 3.64 -11.71
CA PRO A 67 -12.86 2.59 -12.54
C PRO A 67 -13.55 3.16 -13.77
N ILE A 68 -13.40 2.45 -14.90
CA ILE A 68 -14.26 2.60 -16.08
C ILE A 68 -15.27 1.46 -16.01
N ARG A 69 -16.55 1.80 -15.91
CA ARG A 69 -17.65 0.83 -15.83
C ARG A 69 -18.62 1.02 -16.97
N GLU A 70 -19.01 -0.08 -17.61
CA GLU A 70 -20.02 -0.11 -18.65
C GLU A 70 -21.01 -1.23 -18.32
N ASN A 71 -22.31 -0.92 -18.32
CA ASN A 71 -23.37 -1.87 -17.94
C ASN A 71 -23.05 -2.58 -16.59
N GLU A 72 -22.66 -1.79 -15.60
CA GLU A 72 -22.28 -2.22 -14.24
C GLU A 72 -21.03 -3.12 -14.13
N LYS A 73 -20.37 -3.42 -15.26
CA LYS A 73 -19.15 -4.21 -15.28
C LYS A 73 -17.90 -3.33 -15.28
N LEU A 74 -16.89 -3.75 -14.55
CA LEU A 74 -15.56 -3.13 -14.59
C LEU A 74 -14.90 -3.50 -15.93
N VAL A 75 -14.70 -2.52 -16.81
CA VAL A 75 -14.11 -2.73 -18.14
C VAL A 75 -12.74 -2.08 -18.30
N GLY A 76 -12.33 -1.26 -17.37
CA GLY A 76 -11.05 -0.56 -17.45
C GLY A 76 -10.80 0.36 -16.27
N TYR A 77 -9.82 1.21 -16.40
CA TYR A 77 -9.48 2.22 -15.39
C TYR A 77 -8.83 3.46 -16.02
N VAL A 78 -9.01 4.59 -15.34
CA VAL A 78 -8.22 5.81 -15.55
C VAL A 78 -7.11 5.86 -14.50
N ASN A 79 -5.88 6.08 -14.93
CA ASN A 79 -4.75 6.34 -14.05
C ASN A 79 -4.62 7.85 -13.86
N VAL A 80 -4.88 8.33 -12.66
CA VAL A 80 -4.88 9.76 -12.30
C VAL A 80 -3.48 10.37 -12.42
N ILE A 81 -2.44 9.63 -12.02
CA ILE A 81 -1.05 10.11 -12.09
C ILE A 81 -0.64 10.33 -13.54
N LYS A 82 -0.98 9.40 -14.43
CA LYS A 82 -0.61 9.46 -15.85
C LYS A 82 -1.58 10.26 -16.71
N ASN A 83 -2.74 10.60 -16.17
CA ASN A 83 -3.85 11.18 -16.93
C ASN A 83 -4.18 10.37 -18.20
N ALA A 84 -4.29 9.06 -18.05
CA ALA A 84 -4.47 8.12 -19.16
C ALA A 84 -5.40 6.98 -18.78
N ALA A 85 -6.17 6.48 -19.75
CA ALA A 85 -7.12 5.39 -19.54
C ALA A 85 -6.66 4.10 -20.20
N ARG A 86 -7.06 2.97 -19.62
CA ARG A 86 -6.82 1.64 -20.15
C ARG A 86 -8.03 0.75 -19.99
N ARG A 87 -8.30 -0.05 -21.02
CA ARG A 87 -9.36 -1.06 -21.03
C ARG A 87 -8.76 -2.46 -20.87
N TYR A 88 -9.43 -3.31 -20.11
CA TYR A 88 -9.06 -4.71 -19.97
C TYR A 88 -9.48 -5.49 -21.21
N THR A 89 -8.55 -6.24 -21.80
CA THR A 89 -8.77 -7.09 -22.97
C THR A 89 -8.69 -8.59 -22.66
N GLY A 90 -8.27 -8.91 -21.45
CA GLY A 90 -8.17 -10.28 -20.92
C GLY A 90 -7.52 -10.30 -19.54
N VAL A 91 -7.30 -11.48 -18.99
CA VAL A 91 -6.62 -11.64 -17.69
C VAL A 91 -5.19 -11.09 -17.79
N GLY A 92 -4.91 -10.04 -17.02
CA GLY A 92 -3.60 -9.36 -17.03
C GLY A 92 -3.31 -8.54 -18.30
N GLN A 93 -4.21 -8.53 -19.28
CA GLN A 93 -4.05 -7.80 -20.54
C GLN A 93 -4.85 -6.50 -20.52
N ARG A 94 -4.28 -5.46 -21.11
CA ARG A 94 -4.89 -4.13 -21.18
C ARG A 94 -4.33 -3.34 -22.35
N GLU A 95 -5.17 -2.51 -22.94
CA GLU A 95 -4.81 -1.58 -24.02
C GLU A 95 -5.16 -0.15 -23.65
N GLU A 96 -4.53 0.81 -24.30
CA GLU A 96 -4.84 2.22 -24.11
C GLU A 96 -6.17 2.56 -24.77
N CYS A 97 -6.94 3.43 -24.15
CA CYS A 97 -8.21 3.92 -24.65
C CYS A 97 -8.39 5.39 -24.30
N GLU A 98 -9.37 6.03 -24.93
CA GLU A 98 -9.77 7.39 -24.56
C GLU A 98 -10.40 7.41 -23.17
N ILE A 99 -10.20 8.53 -22.47
CA ILE A 99 -10.83 8.75 -21.15
C ILE A 99 -12.32 9.03 -21.39
N PRO A 100 -13.24 8.18 -20.87
CA PRO A 100 -14.67 8.42 -21.04
C PRO A 100 -15.10 9.76 -20.46
N GLU A 101 -16.01 10.46 -21.11
CA GLU A 101 -16.49 11.78 -20.71
C GLU A 101 -17.02 11.78 -19.26
N TYR A 102 -17.74 10.73 -18.87
CA TYR A 102 -18.27 10.63 -17.49
C TYR A 102 -17.20 10.45 -16.41
N CYS A 103 -15.96 10.09 -16.78
CA CYS A 103 -14.83 9.99 -15.86
C CYS A 103 -14.15 11.34 -15.59
N LYS A 104 -14.21 12.28 -16.53
CA LYS A 104 -13.45 13.53 -16.50
C LYS A 104 -13.71 14.37 -15.24
N PRO A 105 -14.96 14.61 -14.80
CA PRO A 105 -15.20 15.43 -13.61
C PRO A 105 -14.54 14.90 -12.33
N ASN A 106 -14.59 13.59 -12.10
CA ASN A 106 -13.93 12.99 -10.94
C ASN A 106 -12.41 12.93 -11.12
N LEU A 107 -11.94 12.71 -12.35
CA LEU A 107 -10.51 12.71 -12.66
C LEU A 107 -9.86 14.05 -12.34
N GLU A 108 -10.49 15.17 -12.72
CA GLU A 108 -10.04 16.52 -12.38
C GLU A 108 -9.93 16.69 -10.86
N ILE A 109 -10.99 16.36 -10.11
CA ILE A 109 -11.00 16.47 -8.65
C ILE A 109 -9.87 15.60 -8.01
N TYR A 110 -9.68 14.38 -8.49
CA TYR A 110 -8.65 13.49 -7.94
C TYR A 110 -7.25 13.95 -8.29
N ARG A 111 -7.09 14.47 -9.52
CA ARG A 111 -5.81 14.99 -9.99
C ARG A 111 -5.41 16.25 -9.25
N ASP A 112 -6.32 17.19 -9.07
CA ASP A 112 -6.07 18.43 -8.34
C ASP A 112 -5.63 18.15 -6.90
N LYS A 113 -6.35 17.27 -6.19
CA LYS A 113 -5.97 16.85 -4.83
C LYS A 113 -4.59 16.20 -4.79
N LEU A 114 -4.28 15.36 -5.79
CA LEU A 114 -2.99 14.69 -5.88
C LEU A 114 -1.86 15.68 -6.13
N LEU A 115 -2.06 16.66 -7.01
CA LEU A 115 -1.07 17.68 -7.32
C LEU A 115 -0.87 18.67 -6.17
N GLU A 116 -1.93 19.00 -5.44
CA GLU A 116 -1.86 19.79 -4.21
C GLU A 116 -0.98 19.08 -3.16
N ALA A 117 -1.22 17.79 -2.93
CA ALA A 117 -0.41 16.99 -2.02
C ALA A 117 1.05 16.90 -2.47
N VAL A 118 1.31 16.73 -3.77
CA VAL A 118 2.67 16.76 -4.34
C VAL A 118 3.33 18.12 -4.10
N ALA A 119 2.61 19.21 -4.26
CA ALA A 119 3.11 20.56 -4.04
C ALA A 119 3.51 20.79 -2.58
N GLU A 120 2.78 20.23 -1.62
CA GLU A 120 3.07 20.34 -0.18
C GLU A 120 4.42 19.69 0.21
N THR A 121 5.01 18.83 -0.63
CA THR A 121 6.28 18.11 -0.32
C THR A 121 7.53 18.99 -0.32
N SER A 122 7.53 20.14 -1.01
CA SER A 122 8.65 21.08 -1.01
C SER A 122 8.26 22.48 -1.46
N GLU A 123 8.99 23.50 -0.99
CA GLU A 123 8.79 24.90 -1.43
C GLU A 123 8.92 25.03 -2.97
N ALA A 124 9.87 24.36 -3.59
CA ALA A 124 10.06 24.39 -5.04
C ALA A 124 8.86 23.79 -5.81
N PHE A 125 8.25 22.74 -5.27
CA PHE A 125 7.03 22.18 -5.88
C PHE A 125 5.83 23.08 -5.63
N MET A 126 5.74 23.71 -4.48
CA MET A 126 4.68 24.69 -4.18
C MET A 126 4.72 25.89 -5.13
N GLU A 127 5.90 26.48 -5.37
CA GLU A 127 6.07 27.57 -6.34
C GLU A 127 5.61 27.16 -7.74
N ARG A 128 6.07 26.01 -8.24
CA ARG A 128 5.68 25.49 -9.55
C ARG A 128 4.18 25.23 -9.67
N TYR A 129 3.54 24.74 -8.61
CA TYR A 129 2.10 24.51 -8.57
C TYR A 129 1.31 25.81 -8.73
N PHE A 130 1.72 26.87 -8.03
CA PHE A 130 1.08 28.20 -8.16
C PHE A 130 1.37 28.87 -9.51
N ASP A 131 2.52 28.61 -10.11
CA ASP A 131 2.87 29.09 -11.45
C ASP A 131 2.14 28.32 -12.56
N GLY A 132 1.48 27.20 -12.22
CA GLY A 132 0.74 26.37 -13.17
C GLY A 132 1.63 25.43 -13.97
N ASP A 133 2.85 25.17 -13.50
CA ASP A 133 3.78 24.25 -14.14
C ASP A 133 3.34 22.79 -13.99
N GLU A 134 3.52 22.01 -15.04
CA GLU A 134 3.21 20.60 -14.99
C GLU A 134 4.28 19.80 -14.24
N PHE A 135 3.84 18.80 -13.45
CA PHE A 135 4.71 17.81 -12.84
C PHE A 135 4.83 16.58 -13.72
N SER A 136 6.04 16.07 -13.85
CA SER A 136 6.28 14.78 -14.51
C SER A 136 5.70 13.62 -13.68
N VAL A 137 5.43 12.51 -14.34
CA VAL A 137 4.93 11.29 -13.68
C VAL A 137 5.91 10.79 -12.62
N GLU A 138 7.20 10.96 -12.84
CA GLU A 138 8.27 10.56 -11.94
C GLU A 138 8.32 11.45 -10.69
N GLU A 139 8.16 12.76 -10.83
CA GLU A 139 8.06 13.71 -9.71
C GLU A 139 6.85 13.39 -8.84
N ILE A 140 5.68 13.22 -9.44
CA ILE A 140 4.45 12.84 -8.72
C ILE A 140 4.65 11.54 -7.95
N ARG A 141 5.26 10.52 -8.54
CA ARG A 141 5.49 9.24 -7.87
C ARG A 141 6.49 9.32 -6.74
N SER A 142 7.55 10.11 -6.92
CA SER A 142 8.56 10.31 -5.89
C SER A 142 7.97 11.03 -4.68
N ALA A 143 7.22 12.10 -4.90
CA ALA A 143 6.51 12.82 -3.86
C ALA A 143 5.50 11.92 -3.15
N MET A 144 4.63 11.23 -3.89
CA MET A 144 3.68 10.27 -3.30
C MET A 144 4.38 9.21 -2.44
N ARG A 145 5.56 8.71 -2.86
CA ARG A 145 6.29 7.73 -2.06
C ARG A 145 6.69 8.29 -0.71
N THR A 146 7.20 9.52 -0.67
CA THR A 146 7.57 10.20 0.57
C THR A 146 6.34 10.37 1.47
N GLU A 147 5.28 10.95 0.95
CA GLU A 147 4.03 11.19 1.69
C GLU A 147 3.35 9.90 2.20
N VAL A 148 3.44 8.80 1.43
CA VAL A 148 2.93 7.49 1.88
C VAL A 148 3.77 6.92 3.01
N MET A 149 5.10 7.10 2.95
CA MET A 149 6.02 6.67 4.00
C MET A 149 5.81 7.43 5.31
N ASP A 150 5.50 8.72 5.22
CA ASP A 150 5.25 9.59 6.37
C ASP A 150 3.81 9.46 6.89
N GLY A 151 2.91 8.91 6.07
CA GLY A 151 1.50 8.67 6.41
C GLY A 151 0.57 9.82 6.06
N ASP A 152 1.07 10.83 5.34
CA ASP A 152 0.33 12.04 4.96
C ASP A 152 -0.53 11.83 3.72
N ILE A 153 -0.21 10.83 2.89
CA ILE A 153 -1.05 10.35 1.80
C ILE A 153 -1.36 8.87 1.95
N VAL A 154 -2.63 8.52 1.72
CA VAL A 154 -3.10 7.14 1.62
C VAL A 154 -3.65 6.89 0.21
N PRO A 155 -2.87 6.25 -0.67
CA PRO A 155 -3.30 5.94 -2.02
C PRO A 155 -4.52 5.01 -2.01
N VAL A 156 -5.48 5.27 -2.88
CA VAL A 156 -6.64 4.39 -3.08
C VAL A 156 -6.60 3.82 -4.49
N ALA A 157 -6.40 2.51 -4.58
CA ALA A 157 -6.49 1.73 -5.81
C ALA A 157 -7.75 0.87 -5.82
N MET A 158 -8.04 0.25 -6.94
CA MET A 158 -9.23 -0.58 -7.06
C MET A 158 -9.06 -1.73 -8.05
N GLY A 159 -9.96 -2.73 -7.95
CA GLY A 159 -10.00 -3.82 -8.90
C GLY A 159 -11.01 -4.92 -8.56
N SER A 160 -10.85 -6.04 -9.23
CA SER A 160 -11.56 -7.29 -8.97
C SER A 160 -10.55 -8.42 -8.81
N ASN A 161 -10.61 -9.10 -7.68
CA ASN A 161 -9.77 -10.27 -7.41
C ASN A 161 -10.22 -11.49 -8.23
N ILE A 162 -11.53 -11.65 -8.46
CA ILE A 162 -12.09 -12.78 -9.22
C ILE A 162 -11.69 -12.67 -10.70
N GLN A 163 -11.79 -11.47 -11.27
CA GLN A 163 -11.42 -11.19 -12.65
C GLN A 163 -9.93 -10.92 -12.83
N ALA A 164 -9.15 -10.89 -11.75
CA ALA A 164 -7.74 -10.46 -11.72
C ALA A 164 -7.49 -9.07 -12.34
N GLN A 165 -8.52 -8.23 -12.39
CA GLN A 165 -8.46 -6.85 -12.88
C GLN A 165 -7.95 -5.91 -11.78
N GLY A 166 -6.94 -5.09 -12.09
CA GLY A 166 -6.32 -4.17 -11.14
C GLY A 166 -5.21 -4.79 -10.27
N VAL A 167 -5.10 -6.12 -10.17
CA VAL A 167 -4.09 -6.79 -9.33
C VAL A 167 -2.67 -6.43 -9.73
N ALA A 168 -2.35 -6.39 -11.02
CA ALA A 168 -1.03 -5.97 -11.50
C ALA A 168 -0.70 -4.51 -11.14
N ASN A 169 -1.72 -3.64 -11.07
CA ASN A 169 -1.56 -2.27 -10.61
C ASN A 169 -1.24 -2.25 -9.12
N LEU A 170 -2.01 -2.97 -8.30
CA LEU A 170 -1.76 -3.12 -6.86
C LEU A 170 -0.34 -3.60 -6.56
N LEU A 171 0.14 -4.65 -7.24
CA LEU A 171 1.50 -5.15 -7.07
C LEU A 171 2.56 -4.09 -7.45
N SER A 172 2.30 -3.34 -8.54
CA SER A 172 3.18 -2.24 -8.94
C SER A 172 3.20 -1.11 -7.92
N ASP A 173 2.07 -0.80 -7.30
CA ASP A 173 1.96 0.25 -6.30
C ASP A 173 2.62 -0.14 -4.97
N ILE A 174 2.52 -1.40 -4.57
CA ILE A 174 3.27 -1.94 -3.42
C ILE A 174 4.78 -1.71 -3.62
N VAL A 175 5.31 -2.04 -4.82
CA VAL A 175 6.73 -1.84 -5.12
C VAL A 175 7.12 -0.36 -5.16
N ARG A 176 6.22 0.52 -5.61
CA ARG A 176 6.50 1.95 -5.76
C ARG A 176 6.41 2.73 -4.48
N PHE A 177 5.40 2.47 -3.66
CA PHE A 177 5.05 3.32 -2.54
C PHE A 177 5.47 2.75 -1.19
N PHE A 178 5.62 1.43 -1.04
CA PHE A 178 5.96 0.84 0.22
C PHE A 178 7.49 0.72 0.44
N PRO A 179 7.92 0.67 1.72
CA PRO A 179 9.33 0.53 2.04
C PRO A 179 9.87 -0.82 1.54
N SER A 180 11.09 -0.78 1.01
CA SER A 180 11.86 -1.98 0.76
C SER A 180 12.47 -2.51 2.06
N PRO A 181 12.71 -3.82 2.21
CA PRO A 181 13.33 -4.40 3.40
C PRO A 181 14.70 -3.80 3.75
N ASP A 182 15.45 -3.31 2.77
CA ASP A 182 16.75 -2.65 2.94
C ASP A 182 16.67 -1.25 3.57
N ASN A 183 15.50 -0.62 3.53
CA ASN A 183 15.23 0.66 4.19
C ASN A 183 14.92 0.51 5.69
N ARG A 184 14.91 -0.71 6.22
CA ARG A 184 14.57 -0.97 7.61
C ARG A 184 15.80 -1.28 8.45
N SER A 185 15.91 -0.62 9.60
CA SER A 185 16.80 -1.05 10.67
C SER A 185 16.07 -2.01 11.62
N CYS A 186 16.77 -3.04 12.07
CA CYS A 186 16.34 -3.89 13.16
C CYS A 186 17.25 -3.64 14.37
N ALA A 187 16.67 -3.35 15.51
CA ALA A 187 17.42 -3.25 16.77
C ALA A 187 17.33 -4.57 17.54
N GLY A 188 18.38 -4.91 18.23
CA GLY A 188 18.46 -6.07 19.12
C GLY A 188 19.41 -5.80 20.28
N ILE A 189 19.37 -6.65 21.28
CA ILE A 189 20.29 -6.59 22.43
C ILE A 189 21.24 -7.78 22.35
N ASN A 190 22.55 -7.48 22.34
CA ASN A 190 23.56 -8.51 22.49
C ASN A 190 23.59 -8.97 23.95
N ARG A 191 23.09 -10.17 24.24
CA ARG A 191 22.98 -10.65 25.62
C ARG A 191 24.30 -10.93 26.33
N LYS A 192 25.40 -11.07 25.60
CA LYS A 192 26.73 -11.24 26.22
C LYS A 192 27.32 -9.92 26.70
N THR A 193 27.11 -8.86 25.93
CA THR A 193 27.64 -7.50 26.24
C THR A 193 26.56 -6.57 26.81
N ASN A 194 25.29 -6.93 26.72
CA ASN A 194 24.14 -6.11 27.07
C ASN A 194 24.04 -4.79 26.27
N GLU A 195 24.70 -4.74 25.12
CA GLU A 195 24.72 -3.57 24.24
C GLU A 195 23.60 -3.67 23.21
N ILE A 196 22.98 -2.54 22.90
CA ILE A 196 22.04 -2.42 21.78
C ILE A 196 22.84 -2.42 20.49
N PHE A 197 22.50 -3.28 19.56
CA PHE A 197 23.01 -3.23 18.20
C PHE A 197 21.89 -2.92 17.22
N GLU A 198 22.20 -2.05 16.28
CA GLU A 198 21.34 -1.80 15.14
C GLU A 198 21.90 -2.51 13.92
N GLY A 199 21.04 -3.16 13.18
CA GLY A 199 21.36 -3.83 11.94
C GLY A 199 20.44 -3.37 10.82
N ASN A 200 21.02 -2.95 9.74
CA ASN A 200 20.35 -2.86 8.46
C ASN A 200 20.38 -4.22 7.76
N TYR A 201 19.60 -4.37 6.72
CA TYR A 201 19.45 -5.59 5.93
C TYR A 201 20.79 -5.97 5.25
N ASP A 202 21.67 -6.62 5.99
CA ASP A 202 23.02 -6.97 5.56
C ASP A 202 23.20 -8.48 5.50
N PHE A 203 23.44 -9.02 4.32
CA PHE A 203 23.63 -10.47 4.07
C PHE A 203 24.92 -11.03 4.68
N ALA A 204 25.92 -10.18 4.94
CA ALA A 204 27.19 -10.60 5.50
C ALA A 204 27.17 -10.74 7.04
N LYS A 205 26.15 -10.21 7.69
CA LYS A 205 26.02 -10.27 9.16
C LYS A 205 25.60 -11.65 9.65
N ALA A 206 25.74 -11.84 10.95
CA ALA A 206 25.28 -13.04 11.64
C ALA A 206 23.78 -13.22 11.41
N LYS A 207 23.34 -14.48 11.26
CA LYS A 207 21.95 -14.83 10.97
C LYS A 207 21.06 -14.43 12.13
N SER A 208 20.02 -13.68 11.87
CA SER A 208 19.01 -13.31 12.85
C SER A 208 17.62 -13.36 12.23
N ALA A 209 16.67 -13.93 12.94
CA ALA A 209 15.29 -13.99 12.52
C ALA A 209 14.32 -13.84 13.71
N TYR A 210 13.17 -13.25 13.44
CA TYR A 210 12.09 -13.10 14.40
C TYR A 210 10.94 -14.04 14.05
N VAL A 211 10.51 -14.86 15.02
CA VAL A 211 9.34 -15.72 14.88
C VAL A 211 8.09 -14.92 15.24
N PHE A 212 7.24 -14.63 14.27
CA PHE A 212 6.04 -13.84 14.50
C PHE A 212 4.75 -14.66 14.60
N LYS A 213 4.79 -15.96 14.19
CA LYS A 213 3.64 -16.85 14.28
C LYS A 213 4.11 -18.31 14.32
N THR A 214 3.47 -19.10 15.16
CA THR A 214 3.63 -20.57 15.16
C THR A 214 2.27 -21.20 14.97
N MET A 215 2.20 -22.19 14.08
CA MET A 215 1.00 -22.98 13.80
C MET A 215 1.29 -24.47 13.96
N VAL A 216 0.24 -25.23 14.23
CA VAL A 216 0.27 -26.69 14.23
C VAL A 216 -0.69 -27.16 13.16
N ASP A 217 -0.15 -27.92 12.23
CA ASP A 217 -0.92 -28.58 11.18
C ASP A 217 -0.94 -30.08 11.46
N PRO A 218 -2.08 -30.78 11.33
CA PRO A 218 -2.18 -32.20 11.62
C PRO A 218 -1.26 -33.09 10.75
N PHE A 219 -0.91 -32.64 9.55
CA PHE A 219 -0.12 -33.39 8.58
C PHE A 219 1.36 -32.97 8.55
N ILE A 220 1.63 -31.66 8.64
CA ILE A 220 2.98 -31.09 8.57
C ILE A 220 3.62 -31.01 9.96
N GLY A 221 2.83 -31.00 11.02
CA GLY A 221 3.29 -30.80 12.38
C GLY A 221 3.42 -29.31 12.77
N LYS A 222 4.34 -29.02 13.66
CA LYS A 222 4.57 -27.66 14.14
C LYS A 222 5.53 -26.92 13.23
N TYR A 223 5.10 -25.77 12.71
CA TYR A 223 5.92 -24.86 11.91
C TYR A 223 5.81 -23.43 12.37
N SER A 224 6.85 -22.67 12.17
CA SER A 224 6.94 -21.27 12.59
C SER A 224 7.21 -20.38 11.40
N PHE A 225 6.43 -19.30 11.29
CA PHE A 225 6.68 -18.22 10.34
C PHE A 225 7.73 -17.30 10.92
N ILE A 226 8.77 -17.05 10.14
CA ILE A 226 9.89 -16.23 10.55
C ILE A 226 10.08 -15.05 9.61
N LYS A 227 10.55 -13.94 10.17
CA LYS A 227 11.06 -12.78 9.43
C LYS A 227 12.57 -12.73 9.62
N VAL A 228 13.32 -12.86 8.53
CA VAL A 228 14.78 -12.73 8.57
C VAL A 228 15.13 -11.27 8.74
N CYS A 229 15.94 -10.94 9.76
CA CYS A 229 16.37 -9.58 10.07
C CYS A 229 17.75 -9.27 9.45
N PHE A 230 18.70 -10.21 9.59
CA PHE A 230 20.05 -10.10 8.99
C PHE A 230 20.51 -11.46 8.51
N GLY A 231 21.56 -11.43 7.66
CA GLY A 231 22.19 -12.62 7.14
C GLY A 231 21.29 -13.43 6.22
N VAL A 232 21.72 -14.62 5.88
CA VAL A 232 21.00 -15.52 4.98
C VAL A 232 20.69 -16.82 5.74
N LEU A 233 19.42 -17.19 5.83
CA LEU A 233 18.99 -18.50 6.33
C LEU A 233 18.90 -19.48 5.16
N LYS A 234 19.49 -20.65 5.37
CA LYS A 234 19.41 -21.77 4.42
C LYS A 234 18.64 -22.90 5.07
N GLY A 235 18.12 -23.84 4.24
CA GLY A 235 17.67 -25.13 4.74
C GLY A 235 18.80 -25.79 5.55
N ASP A 236 18.47 -26.54 6.57
CA ASP A 236 19.39 -27.23 7.47
C ASP A 236 20.29 -26.34 8.36
N ASP A 237 20.06 -25.04 8.36
CA ASP A 237 20.74 -24.16 9.31
C ASP A 237 20.36 -24.49 10.76
N THR A 238 21.35 -24.62 11.62
CA THR A 238 21.12 -24.71 13.07
C THR A 238 21.01 -23.32 13.65
N LEU A 239 19.85 -23.02 14.24
CA LEU A 239 19.56 -21.72 14.87
C LEU A 239 19.45 -21.87 16.37
N TYR A 240 19.97 -20.89 17.09
CA TYR A 240 19.79 -20.78 18.53
C TYR A 240 18.45 -20.13 18.80
N LYS A 241 17.56 -20.83 19.53
CA LYS A 241 16.25 -20.30 19.90
C LYS A 241 16.29 -19.70 21.30
N GLU A 242 16.04 -18.43 21.39
CA GLU A 242 15.86 -17.74 22.65
C GLU A 242 14.40 -17.28 22.81
N TYR A 243 13.80 -17.56 23.95
CA TYR A 243 12.47 -17.06 24.26
C TYR A 243 12.60 -15.65 24.83
N MET A 244 12.13 -14.64 24.10
CA MET A 244 11.81 -13.36 24.69
C MET A 244 10.38 -13.40 25.20
N ILE A 245 10.18 -13.25 26.49
CA ILE A 245 8.89 -12.92 27.06
C ILE A 245 8.74 -11.41 26.81
N HIS A 246 7.99 -11.03 25.78
CA HIS A 246 7.53 -9.65 25.65
C HIS A 246 6.44 -9.47 26.70
N GLU A 247 6.71 -8.68 27.71
CA GLU A 247 5.62 -8.00 28.40
C GLU A 247 4.94 -7.09 27.36
N PRO A 248 3.61 -7.15 27.22
CA PRO A 248 2.92 -6.20 26.38
C PRO A 248 3.21 -4.81 26.95
N ALA A 249 3.76 -3.93 26.13
CA ALA A 249 3.82 -2.52 26.49
C ALA A 249 2.39 -2.05 26.74
N LEU A 250 2.11 -1.64 27.98
CA LEU A 250 0.89 -1.03 28.44
C LEU A 250 0.57 0.25 27.68
#